data_3e69f87300850d1f360435f54c3b4f85
#
_entry.id   3e69f87300850d1f360435f54c3b4f85
#
_cell.length_a   1.000
_cell.length_b   1.000
_cell.length_c   1.000
_cell.angle_alpha   90.00
_cell.angle_beta   90.00
_cell.angle_gamma   90.00
#
_symmetry.space_group_name_H-M   'P 1'
#
loop_
_entity.id
_entity.type
_entity.pdbx_description
1 polymer ?
#
loop_
_entity_poly.entity_id
_entity_poly.type
_entity_poly.pdbx_seq_one_letter_code
_entity_poly.pdbx_strand_id
1 'polypeptide(L)'
;DLAFTWQTGPLVASVVDVVESRGIRTAILDVSFTCHMPDCLEMPYQPRVRNAESLPAEAVKTATREDHVYRLGGNSCLSGDYMGSWKFDHELQVGERIVFEDMIHYTMVKTNMFNGIHHPSIALLHAGGELEVYRTFHYEDYRDRMC
;
A
#
# COMPACT_ATOMS: atom_id res chain seq x y z
N ASP A 1 -21.14 4.07 8.92
CA ASP A 1 -20.02 3.24 8.43
C ASP A 1 -18.74 3.58 9.17
N LEU A 2 -18.10 4.73 8.98
CA LEU A 2 -16.89 5.12 9.70
C LEU A 2 -16.99 4.92 11.23
N ALA A 3 -18.15 5.21 11.82
CA ALA A 3 -18.37 5.03 13.25
C ALA A 3 -18.29 3.58 13.72
N PHE A 4 -18.51 2.62 12.81
CA PHE A 4 -18.54 1.19 13.14
C PHE A 4 -17.35 0.40 12.61
N THR A 5 -16.63 0.94 11.63
CA THR A 5 -15.53 0.23 10.95
C THR A 5 -14.18 0.91 11.11
N TRP A 6 -14.07 1.86 12.04
CA TRP A 6 -12.83 2.55 12.37
C TRP A 6 -11.78 1.54 12.88
N GLN A 7 -10.58 1.58 12.30
CA GLN A 7 -9.42 0.75 12.65
C GLN A 7 -9.67 -0.77 12.56
N THR A 8 -10.51 -1.23 11.64
CA THR A 8 -10.87 -2.63 11.53
C THR A 8 -10.27 -3.37 10.34
N GLY A 9 -9.73 -2.69 9.36
CA GLY A 9 -9.24 -3.33 8.14
C GLY A 9 -7.94 -2.73 7.63
N PRO A 10 -6.77 -3.35 7.87
CA PRO A 10 -5.52 -2.97 7.24
C PRO A 10 -5.38 -3.59 5.84
N LEU A 11 -4.62 -2.92 4.97
CA LEU A 11 -4.06 -3.49 3.75
C LEU A 11 -2.61 -3.89 4.02
N VAL A 12 -2.26 -5.14 3.77
CA VAL A 12 -0.90 -5.65 3.94
C VAL A 12 -0.26 -5.82 2.57
N ALA A 13 0.90 -5.23 2.40
CA ALA A 13 1.73 -5.34 1.21
C ALA A 13 3.11 -5.88 1.54
N SER A 14 3.85 -6.34 0.53
CA SER A 14 5.25 -6.72 0.67
C SER A 14 6.14 -5.78 -0.13
N VAL A 15 7.30 -5.45 0.38
CA VAL A 15 8.36 -4.79 -0.38
C VAL A 15 8.91 -5.77 -1.41
N VAL A 16 8.82 -5.42 -2.69
CA VAL A 16 9.35 -6.24 -3.79
C VAL A 16 10.69 -5.74 -4.32
N ASP A 17 10.97 -4.45 -4.12
CA ASP A 17 12.24 -3.82 -4.47
C ASP A 17 12.46 -2.55 -3.68
N VAL A 18 13.71 -2.11 -3.54
CA VAL A 18 14.09 -0.82 -2.98
C VAL A 18 15.02 -0.14 -3.96
N VAL A 19 14.54 0.93 -4.56
CA VAL A 19 15.27 1.67 -5.59
C VAL A 19 15.63 3.07 -5.10
N GLU A 20 16.76 3.57 -5.57
CA GLU A 20 17.17 4.95 -5.35
C GLU A 20 17.34 5.67 -6.68
N SER A 21 16.68 6.80 -6.83
CA SER A 21 16.80 7.66 -8.00
C SER A 21 16.87 9.13 -7.58
N ARG A 22 17.91 9.81 -8.00
CA ARG A 22 18.15 11.24 -7.68
C ARG A 22 18.12 11.53 -6.18
N GLY A 23 18.66 10.62 -5.38
CA GLY A 23 18.69 10.73 -3.92
C GLY A 23 17.37 10.38 -3.23
N ILE A 24 16.33 10.00 -3.98
CA ILE A 24 15.05 9.58 -3.41
C ILE A 24 15.01 8.06 -3.34
N ARG A 25 14.86 7.53 -2.12
CA ARG A 25 14.64 6.10 -1.91
C ARG A 25 13.16 5.78 -1.99
N THR A 26 12.83 4.77 -2.78
CA THR A 26 11.46 4.29 -2.96
C THR A 26 11.43 2.79 -2.72
N ALA A 27 10.62 2.36 -1.75
CA ALA A 27 10.27 0.95 -1.60
C ALA A 27 9.08 0.64 -2.51
N ILE A 28 9.29 -0.25 -3.47
CA ILE A 28 8.26 -0.72 -4.39
C ILE A 28 7.51 -1.86 -3.72
N LEU A 29 6.19 -1.81 -3.77
CA LEU A 29 5.30 -2.75 -3.11
C LEU A 29 4.57 -3.64 -4.12
N ASP A 30 4.11 -4.82 -3.69
CA ASP A 30 3.24 -5.71 -4.45
C ASP A 30 1.78 -5.24 -4.54
N VAL A 31 1.52 -4.01 -4.17
CA VAL A 31 0.23 -3.31 -4.31
C VAL A 31 0.42 -2.05 -5.15
N SER A 32 -0.68 -1.43 -5.54
CA SER A 32 -0.69 -0.16 -6.29
C SER A 32 -1.58 0.85 -5.56
N PHE A 33 -1.13 2.08 -5.40
CA PHE A 33 -1.97 3.15 -4.87
C PHE A 33 -3.14 3.42 -5.82
N THR A 34 -2.89 3.42 -7.13
CA THR A 34 -3.94 3.62 -8.15
C THR A 34 -4.98 2.51 -8.15
N CYS A 35 -4.58 1.25 -7.95
CA CYS A 35 -5.49 0.12 -8.02
C CYS A 35 -6.17 -0.18 -6.68
N HIS A 36 -5.45 -0.04 -5.57
CA HIS A 36 -5.87 -0.57 -4.27
C HIS A 36 -6.15 0.51 -3.22
N MET A 37 -5.67 1.73 -3.45
CA MET A 37 -5.85 2.89 -2.56
C MET A 37 -6.12 4.17 -3.37
N PRO A 38 -7.04 4.16 -4.37
CA PRO A 38 -7.21 5.31 -5.26
C PRO A 38 -7.67 6.58 -4.54
N ASP A 39 -8.42 6.45 -3.46
CA ASP A 39 -8.87 7.57 -2.65
C ASP A 39 -7.71 8.33 -1.98
N CYS A 40 -6.59 7.66 -1.68
CA CYS A 40 -5.37 8.34 -1.20
C CYS A 40 -4.80 9.33 -2.23
N LEU A 41 -5.02 9.07 -3.52
CA LEU A 41 -4.59 9.95 -4.62
C LEU A 41 -5.67 10.98 -5.01
N GLU A 42 -6.94 10.57 -4.99
CA GLU A 42 -8.09 11.42 -5.37
C GLU A 42 -8.43 12.48 -4.33
N MET A 43 -8.35 12.13 -3.06
CA MET A 43 -8.52 13.02 -1.91
C MET A 43 -7.19 13.04 -1.14
N PRO A 44 -6.16 13.73 -1.61
CA PRO A 44 -4.78 13.50 -1.18
C PRO A 44 -4.62 13.44 0.33
N TYR A 45 -4.49 12.24 0.86
CA TYR A 45 -4.12 11.99 2.25
C TYR A 45 -3.11 10.86 2.33
N GLN A 46 -2.19 10.97 3.25
CA GLN A 46 -1.17 9.95 3.49
C GLN A 46 -1.71 8.94 4.50
N PRO A 47 -1.93 7.66 4.11
CA PRO A 47 -2.43 6.66 5.04
C PRO A 47 -1.40 6.38 6.14
N ARG A 48 -1.88 5.99 7.31
CA ARG A 48 -1.00 5.55 8.38
C ARG A 48 -0.37 4.20 8.01
N VAL A 49 0.93 4.11 8.23
CA VAL A 49 1.69 2.85 8.12
C VAL A 49 2.11 2.41 9.51
N ARG A 50 1.87 1.14 9.84
CA ARG A 50 2.22 0.58 11.13
C ARG A 50 3.74 0.62 11.34
N ASN A 51 4.18 1.01 12.53
CA ASN A 51 5.59 1.15 12.91
C ASN A 51 6.38 2.14 12.02
N ALA A 52 5.71 3.10 11.41
CA ALA A 52 6.35 4.16 10.67
C ALA A 52 5.77 5.52 11.03
N GLU A 53 6.62 6.54 11.02
CA GLU A 53 6.23 7.92 11.22
C GLU A 53 5.89 8.56 9.86
N SER A 54 4.68 9.12 9.75
CA SER A 54 4.29 9.90 8.57
C SER A 54 5.00 11.25 8.56
N LEU A 55 5.71 11.54 7.49
CA LEU A 55 6.41 12.81 7.29
C LEU A 55 5.79 13.57 6.10
N PRO A 56 6.02 14.91 6.00
CA PRO A 56 5.66 15.67 4.81
C PRO A 56 6.26 15.03 3.54
N ALA A 57 5.53 15.04 2.43
CA ALA A 57 5.92 14.38 1.19
C ALA A 57 7.31 14.77 0.67
N GLU A 58 7.75 15.99 0.96
CA GLU A 58 9.07 16.51 0.57
C GLU A 58 10.23 15.94 1.40
N ALA A 59 9.97 15.34 2.57
CA ALA A 59 11.01 14.87 3.48
C ALA A 59 11.96 13.86 2.82
N VAL A 60 11.45 13.01 1.93
CA VAL A 60 12.25 12.02 1.21
C VAL A 60 13.30 12.65 0.29
N LYS A 61 13.13 13.92 -0.13
CA LYS A 61 14.08 14.64 -1.02
C LYS A 61 15.32 15.13 -0.30
N THR A 62 15.25 15.29 1.00
CA THR A 62 16.35 15.84 1.83
C THR A 62 16.88 14.83 2.82
N ALA A 63 16.24 13.70 2.97
CA ALA A 63 16.65 12.63 3.88
C ALA A 63 17.95 11.98 3.42
N THR A 64 18.80 11.66 4.38
CA THR A 64 19.99 10.83 4.18
C THR A 64 19.63 9.35 4.24
N ARG A 65 20.56 8.48 3.89
CA ARG A 65 20.35 7.04 3.99
C ARG A 65 20.12 6.57 5.44
N GLU A 66 20.76 7.21 6.38
CA GLU A 66 20.68 6.88 7.80
C GLU A 66 19.33 7.28 8.45
N ASP A 67 18.58 8.16 7.80
CA ASP A 67 17.26 8.58 8.28
C ASP A 67 16.17 7.53 8.06
N HIS A 68 16.42 6.50 7.25
CA HIS A 68 15.45 5.46 6.88
C HIS A 68 14.12 6.01 6.40
N VAL A 69 14.15 7.10 5.63
CA VAL A 69 12.97 7.73 5.03
C VAL A 69 12.75 7.20 3.62
N TYR A 70 11.53 6.75 3.35
CA TYR A 70 11.14 6.17 2.07
C TYR A 70 9.88 6.80 1.53
N ARG A 71 9.83 6.94 0.23
CA ARG A 71 8.59 6.98 -0.53
C ARG A 71 8.14 5.54 -0.76
N LEU A 72 6.84 5.27 -0.68
CA LEU A 72 6.28 3.97 -1.03
C LEU A 72 5.71 4.06 -2.45
N GLY A 73 6.07 3.13 -3.30
CA GLY A 73 5.66 3.06 -4.70
C GLY A 73 4.84 1.81 -4.97
N GLY A 74 3.87 1.95 -5.84
CA GLY A 74 3.09 0.83 -6.35
C GLY A 74 3.76 0.15 -7.55
N ASN A 75 3.15 -0.94 -8.00
CA ASN A 75 3.64 -1.80 -9.08
C ASN A 75 2.92 -1.57 -10.44
N SER A 76 2.16 -0.48 -10.58
CA SER A 76 1.53 -0.14 -11.86
C SER A 76 2.46 0.68 -12.78
N CYS A 77 2.10 0.81 -14.06
CA CYS A 77 2.84 1.64 -15.00
C CYS A 77 2.59 3.15 -14.83
N LEU A 78 1.67 3.56 -13.94
CA LEU A 78 1.40 4.97 -13.70
C LEU A 78 2.59 5.64 -13.02
N SER A 79 3.14 6.67 -13.63
CA SER A 79 4.31 7.39 -13.08
C SER A 79 4.05 8.07 -11.73
N GLY A 80 2.77 8.31 -11.38
CA GLY A 80 2.31 8.85 -10.11
C GLY A 80 1.86 7.80 -9.10
N ASP A 81 2.10 6.52 -9.36
CA ASP A 81 1.71 5.42 -8.45
C ASP A 81 2.66 5.31 -7.25
N TYR A 82 2.76 6.39 -6.51
CA TYR A 82 3.56 6.46 -5.29
C TYR A 82 2.99 7.50 -4.34
N MET A 83 3.37 7.41 -3.09
CA MET A 83 2.93 8.38 -2.09
C MET A 83 4.00 8.62 -1.02
N GLY A 84 3.86 9.76 -0.40
CA GLY A 84 4.32 10.22 0.87
C GLY A 84 5.80 10.21 1.09
N SER A 85 6.07 10.37 2.35
CA SER A 85 7.31 10.01 2.99
C SER A 85 6.99 9.36 4.34
N TRP A 86 7.60 8.24 4.61
CA TRP A 86 7.52 7.58 5.91
C TRP A 86 8.92 7.30 6.42
N LYS A 87 9.12 7.52 7.71
CA LYS A 87 10.34 7.17 8.42
C LYS A 87 10.13 5.85 9.16
N PHE A 88 11.01 4.91 8.92
CA PHE A 88 11.09 3.64 9.63
C PHE A 88 12.24 3.66 10.64
N ASP A 89 12.22 2.74 11.59
CA ASP A 89 13.29 2.60 12.59
C ASP A 89 14.49 1.79 12.08
N HIS A 90 14.38 1.26 10.84
CA HIS A 90 15.41 0.45 10.19
C HIS A 90 15.38 0.62 8.66
N GLU A 91 16.37 0.05 7.99
CA GLU A 91 16.43 -0.01 6.52
C GLU A 91 15.49 -1.11 6.00
N LEU A 92 14.52 -0.72 5.14
CA LEU A 92 13.55 -1.66 4.56
C LEU A 92 14.24 -2.70 3.68
N GLN A 93 13.79 -3.94 3.79
CA GLN A 93 14.30 -5.09 3.05
C GLN A 93 13.23 -5.67 2.11
N VAL A 94 13.66 -6.25 0.99
CA VAL A 94 12.76 -7.02 0.12
C VAL A 94 12.14 -8.17 0.90
N GLY A 95 10.83 -8.36 0.73
CA GLY A 95 10.02 -9.34 1.44
C GLY A 95 9.42 -8.82 2.77
N GLU A 96 9.82 -7.65 3.22
CA GLU A 96 9.27 -7.04 4.42
C GLU A 96 7.81 -6.63 4.23
N ARG A 97 7.01 -6.71 5.30
CA ARG A 97 5.59 -6.38 5.28
C ARG A 97 5.34 -4.93 5.64
N ILE A 98 4.62 -4.23 4.78
CA ILE A 98 4.10 -2.89 5.01
C ILE A 98 2.60 -3.01 5.30
N VAL A 99 2.15 -2.45 6.41
CA VAL A 99 0.76 -2.51 6.85
C VAL A 99 0.17 -1.11 6.84
N PHE A 100 -0.71 -0.85 5.87
CA PHE A 100 -1.50 0.36 5.81
C PHE A 100 -2.74 0.21 6.69
N GLU A 101 -2.93 1.13 7.62
CA GLU A 101 -4.06 1.10 8.54
C GLU A 101 -5.31 1.75 7.93
N ASP A 102 -6.48 1.33 8.41
CA ASP A 102 -7.78 1.88 8.00
C ASP A 102 -8.11 1.79 6.50
N MET A 103 -7.80 0.65 5.88
CA MET A 103 -7.98 0.42 4.45
C MET A 103 -9.26 -0.36 4.10
N ILE A 104 -10.30 -0.33 4.96
CA ILE A 104 -11.53 -1.10 4.74
C ILE A 104 -12.63 -0.32 4.01
N HIS A 105 -12.61 1.02 4.04
CA HIS A 105 -13.71 1.84 3.55
C HIS A 105 -13.72 1.97 2.03
N TYR A 106 -13.61 3.18 1.52
CA TYR A 106 -13.52 3.46 0.08
C TYR A 106 -12.35 2.76 -0.59
N THR A 107 -11.26 2.59 0.11
CA THR A 107 -10.09 1.86 -0.38
C THR A 107 -10.47 0.47 -0.86
N MET A 108 -11.24 -0.29 -0.08
CA MET A 108 -11.64 -1.65 -0.44
C MET A 108 -12.67 -1.69 -1.57
N VAL A 109 -13.64 -0.77 -1.59
CA VAL A 109 -14.75 -0.82 -2.59
C VAL A 109 -14.42 -0.11 -3.90
N LYS A 110 -13.39 0.75 -3.94
CA LYS A 110 -12.93 1.46 -5.13
C LYS A 110 -11.78 0.76 -5.85
N THR A 111 -11.38 -0.43 -5.41
CA THR A 111 -10.29 -1.17 -6.07
C THR A 111 -10.59 -1.46 -7.54
N ASN A 112 -9.53 -1.43 -8.33
CA ASN A 112 -9.59 -1.75 -9.76
C ASN A 112 -8.42 -2.66 -10.15
N MET A 113 -8.44 -3.17 -11.38
CA MET A 113 -7.43 -4.09 -11.91
C MET A 113 -6.64 -3.46 -13.08
N PHE A 114 -6.34 -2.18 -12.99
CA PHE A 114 -5.51 -1.52 -13.97
C PHE A 114 -4.17 -2.25 -14.16
N ASN A 115 -3.69 -2.38 -15.39
CA ASN A 115 -2.55 -3.20 -15.79
C ASN A 115 -2.69 -4.71 -15.54
N GLY A 116 -3.88 -5.22 -15.21
CA GLY A 116 -4.08 -6.61 -14.81
C GLY A 116 -3.57 -6.93 -13.41
N ILE A 117 -3.34 -5.91 -12.59
CA ILE A 117 -2.96 -6.09 -11.19
C ILE A 117 -4.16 -6.67 -10.44
N HIS A 118 -3.96 -7.78 -9.74
CA HIS A 118 -5.03 -8.45 -9.01
C HIS A 118 -5.47 -7.63 -7.79
N HIS A 119 -6.75 -7.70 -7.47
CA HIS A 119 -7.23 -7.20 -6.18
C HIS A 119 -6.53 -7.90 -5.02
N PRO A 120 -6.28 -7.22 -3.90
CA PRO A 120 -5.82 -7.86 -2.68
C PRO A 120 -6.81 -8.95 -2.23
N SER A 121 -6.29 -10.05 -1.73
CA SER A 121 -7.13 -11.07 -1.10
C SER A 121 -7.88 -10.50 0.11
N ILE A 122 -9.11 -10.94 0.33
CA ILE A 122 -9.93 -10.53 1.47
C ILE A 122 -9.86 -11.64 2.52
N ALA A 123 -9.46 -11.28 3.72
CA ALA A 123 -9.34 -12.22 4.82
C ALA A 123 -9.85 -11.63 6.13
N LEU A 124 -10.23 -12.49 7.05
CA LEU A 124 -10.56 -12.16 8.43
C LEU A 124 -9.46 -12.68 9.36
N LEU A 125 -8.94 -11.77 10.18
CA LEU A 125 -8.04 -12.12 11.27
C LEU A 125 -8.87 -12.33 12.55
N HIS A 126 -8.96 -13.56 13.01
CA HIS A 126 -9.65 -13.91 14.24
C HIS A 126 -8.86 -13.44 15.48
N ALA A 127 -9.57 -13.27 16.59
CA ALA A 127 -8.96 -12.85 17.87
C ALA A 127 -7.86 -13.79 18.36
N GLY A 128 -7.89 -15.06 17.99
CA GLY A 128 -6.85 -16.07 18.28
C GLY A 128 -5.61 -15.99 17.37
N GLY A 129 -5.60 -15.07 16.38
CA GLY A 129 -4.50 -14.94 15.42
C GLY A 129 -4.63 -15.82 14.17
N GLU A 130 -5.70 -16.60 14.06
CA GLU A 130 -6.01 -17.39 12.86
C GLU A 130 -6.45 -16.47 11.72
N LEU A 131 -5.93 -16.70 10.50
CA LEU A 131 -6.30 -15.97 9.30
C LEU A 131 -7.20 -16.84 8.42
N GLU A 132 -8.44 -16.40 8.23
CA GLU A 132 -9.42 -17.03 7.32
C GLU A 132 -9.50 -16.22 6.03
N VAL A 133 -9.11 -16.82 4.90
CA VAL A 133 -9.17 -16.17 3.58
C VAL A 133 -10.55 -16.39 2.97
N TYR A 134 -11.32 -15.32 2.81
CA TYR A 134 -12.66 -15.36 2.20
C TYR A 134 -12.63 -15.31 0.69
N ARG A 135 -11.72 -14.53 0.12
CA ARG A 135 -11.64 -14.32 -1.32
C ARG A 135 -10.21 -14.16 -1.76
N THR A 136 -9.84 -14.87 -2.81
CA THR A 136 -8.63 -14.66 -3.59
C THR A 136 -9.05 -14.29 -5.01
N PHE A 137 -8.30 -13.39 -5.65
CA PHE A 137 -8.56 -12.94 -7.02
C PHE A 137 -7.48 -13.48 -7.95
N HIS A 138 -7.88 -13.89 -9.16
CA HIS A 138 -7.05 -14.54 -10.15
C HIS A 138 -7.16 -13.87 -11.51
N TYR A 139 -6.43 -14.36 -12.48
CA TYR A 139 -6.46 -13.84 -13.86
C TYR A 139 -7.87 -13.87 -14.47
N GLU A 140 -8.68 -14.87 -14.14
CA GLU A 140 -10.05 -14.99 -14.62
C GLU A 140 -10.93 -13.80 -14.21
N ASP A 141 -10.76 -13.28 -13.00
CA ASP A 141 -11.48 -12.09 -12.52
C ASP A 141 -11.20 -10.87 -13.41
N TYR A 142 -9.97 -10.73 -13.92
CA TYR A 142 -9.59 -9.69 -14.86
C TYR A 142 -10.13 -9.96 -16.26
N ARG A 143 -9.88 -11.15 -16.79
CA ARG A 143 -10.30 -11.57 -18.14
C ARG A 143 -11.81 -11.44 -18.33
N ASP A 144 -12.59 -12.02 -17.41
CA ASP A 144 -14.04 -12.11 -17.52
C ASP A 144 -14.74 -10.75 -17.39
N ARG A 145 -14.02 -9.75 -16.88
CA ARG A 145 -14.47 -8.36 -16.92
C ARG A 145 -14.33 -7.72 -18.30
N MET A 146 -13.37 -8.20 -19.10
CA MET A 146 -13.02 -7.57 -20.39
C MET A 146 -13.74 -8.21 -21.58
N CYS A 147 -14.43 -9.34 -21.39
CA CYS A 147 -15.13 -10.09 -22.46
C CYS A 147 -16.64 -9.97 -22.34
#